data_de1399618a473d599c0e3e1cb584c1df
#
_entry.id   de1399618a473d599c0e3e1cb584c1df
#
_cell.length_a   1.000
_cell.length_b   1.000
_cell.length_c   1.000
_cell.angle_alpha   90.00
_cell.angle_beta   90.00
_cell.angle_gamma   90.00
#
_symmetry.space_group_name_H-M   'P 1'
#
loop_
_entity.id
_entity.type
_entity.pdbx_description
1 polymer ?
#
loop_
_entity_poly.entity_id
_entity_poly.type
_entity_poly.pdbx_seq_one_letter_code
_entity_poly.pdbx_strand_id
1 'polypeptide(L)'
;MIKLCYNRGYLEEGDPDVELKEELGQKIQSLREEKGLSRQAICGEEDILTTRQLQRIEKGQSLPTIATALYIAEQLEVSLDRLANRERFELPSGYLELKYRLEKLYHYGDGERLQQREEIIEEIYRKYFDQLPEEEQLYLQIKQAKNDMVLTENIAYDQGLIDEYLDQALAKEKLTEMDLEIIDLRLLALGLKDFDKKEFTCLLNKLLEAVADYPTSGLEKIQTRIIFAAGVLSHYQEYDLLPKILRALEELMLRRNDFQDRVFSYAL
;
A
#
# COMPACT_ATOMS: atom_id res chain seq x y z
N MET A 1 10.89 -21.18 14.09
CA MET A 1 9.67 -21.92 13.67
C MET A 1 8.58 -21.66 14.71
N ILE A 2 7.98 -20.49 14.67
CA ILE A 2 6.80 -20.18 15.51
C ILE A 2 5.60 -20.15 14.56
N LYS A 3 4.87 -21.25 14.55
CA LYS A 3 3.54 -21.32 13.98
C LYS A 3 2.65 -20.41 14.83
N LEU A 4 2.33 -19.21 14.33
CA LEU A 4 1.18 -18.47 14.80
C LEU A 4 -0.07 -19.23 14.37
N CYS A 5 -0.46 -20.21 15.19
CA CYS A 5 -1.82 -20.73 15.19
C CYS A 5 -2.71 -19.62 15.72
N TYR A 6 -3.27 -18.81 14.86
CA TYR A 6 -4.41 -17.99 15.20
C TYR A 6 -5.54 -18.94 15.57
N ASN A 7 -5.80 -18.98 16.88
CA ASN A 7 -6.84 -19.76 17.47
C ASN A 7 -8.20 -19.19 17.03
N ARG A 8 -8.85 -19.84 16.05
CA ARG A 8 -10.26 -19.67 15.76
C ARG A 8 -11.05 -20.24 16.95
N GLY A 9 -11.23 -19.40 17.95
CA GLY A 9 -12.02 -19.80 19.12
C GLY A 9 -12.72 -18.61 19.74
N TYR A 10 -14.02 -18.72 19.73
CA TYR A 10 -15.05 -17.84 20.29
C TYR A 10 -15.47 -16.65 19.40
N LEU A 11 -16.25 -16.99 18.34
CA LEU A 11 -17.28 -16.08 17.85
C LEU A 11 -18.43 -16.16 18.86
N GLU A 12 -18.52 -15.21 19.76
CA GLU A 12 -19.77 -14.91 20.45
C GLU A 12 -20.74 -14.35 19.41
N GLU A 13 -22.01 -14.74 19.49
CA GLU A 13 -23.09 -14.26 18.63
C GLU A 13 -23.07 -12.72 18.58
N GLY A 14 -22.83 -12.13 17.37
CA GLY A 14 -23.06 -10.72 17.10
C GLY A 14 -21.85 -9.79 17.30
N ASP A 15 -20.69 -10.10 16.69
CA ASP A 15 -19.69 -9.05 16.49
C ASP A 15 -20.25 -8.03 15.48
N PRO A 16 -20.57 -6.78 15.90
CA PRO A 16 -21.20 -5.79 15.04
C PRO A 16 -20.40 -5.45 13.78
N ASP A 17 -19.10 -5.71 13.79
CA ASP A 17 -18.22 -5.47 12.66
C ASP A 17 -18.30 -6.57 11.58
N VAL A 18 -18.55 -7.81 11.98
CA VAL A 18 -18.78 -8.93 11.04
C VAL A 18 -20.14 -8.76 10.37
N GLU A 19 -21.17 -8.43 11.13
CA GLU A 19 -22.52 -8.17 10.63
C GLU A 19 -22.53 -7.01 9.62
N LEU A 20 -21.77 -5.94 9.89
CA LEU A 20 -21.64 -4.80 9.00
C LEU A 20 -20.98 -5.17 7.66
N LYS A 21 -19.87 -5.93 7.66
CA LYS A 21 -19.18 -6.36 6.44
C LYS A 21 -20.10 -7.18 5.55
N GLU A 22 -20.85 -8.10 6.16
CA GLU A 22 -21.79 -8.97 5.47
C GLU A 22 -22.98 -8.18 4.90
N GLU A 23 -23.59 -7.31 5.69
CA GLU A 23 -24.73 -6.46 5.25
C GLU A 23 -24.34 -5.56 4.08
N LEU A 24 -23.21 -4.85 4.20
CA LEU A 24 -22.72 -3.96 3.15
C LEU A 24 -22.37 -4.74 1.89
N GLY A 25 -21.66 -5.85 2.04
CA GLY A 25 -21.26 -6.71 0.93
C GLY A 25 -22.46 -7.27 0.17
N GLN A 26 -23.42 -7.83 0.88
CA GLN A 26 -24.68 -8.36 0.29
C GLN A 26 -25.47 -7.26 -0.42
N LYS A 27 -25.49 -6.06 0.16
CA LYS A 27 -26.22 -4.94 -0.43
C LYS A 27 -25.59 -4.45 -1.74
N ILE A 28 -24.25 -4.34 -1.76
CA ILE A 28 -23.50 -3.99 -2.99
C ILE A 28 -23.75 -5.06 -4.06
N GLN A 29 -23.63 -6.33 -3.70
CA GLN A 29 -23.88 -7.46 -4.62
C GLN A 29 -25.32 -7.41 -5.17
N SER A 30 -26.31 -7.24 -4.32
CA SER A 30 -27.71 -7.19 -4.71
C SER A 30 -28.00 -6.06 -5.67
N LEU A 31 -27.49 -4.84 -5.40
CA LEU A 31 -27.66 -3.68 -6.28
C LEU A 31 -26.95 -3.89 -7.63
N ARG A 32 -25.77 -4.49 -7.62
CA ARG A 32 -25.06 -4.81 -8.87
C ARG A 32 -25.84 -5.83 -9.72
N GLU A 33 -26.33 -6.89 -9.10
CA GLU A 33 -27.09 -7.95 -9.79
C GLU A 33 -28.45 -7.44 -10.28
N GLU A 34 -29.15 -6.61 -9.51
CA GLU A 34 -30.37 -5.94 -9.90
C GLU A 34 -30.19 -5.10 -11.18
N LYS A 35 -29.03 -4.45 -11.32
CA LYS A 35 -28.68 -3.69 -12.52
C LYS A 35 -28.09 -4.56 -13.66
N GLY A 36 -27.89 -5.85 -13.44
CA GLY A 36 -27.30 -6.77 -14.43
C GLY A 36 -25.82 -6.50 -14.72
N LEU A 37 -25.09 -5.84 -13.79
CA LEU A 37 -23.70 -5.48 -13.97
C LEU A 37 -22.77 -6.61 -13.53
N SER A 38 -21.71 -6.86 -14.32
CA SER A 38 -20.60 -7.72 -13.88
C SER A 38 -19.68 -6.96 -12.92
N ARG A 39 -18.85 -7.67 -12.12
CA ARG A 39 -17.81 -7.02 -11.32
C ARG A 39 -16.85 -6.21 -12.19
N GLN A 40 -16.48 -6.74 -13.36
CA GLN A 40 -15.64 -6.02 -14.30
C GLN A 40 -16.30 -4.71 -14.78
N ALA A 41 -17.61 -4.68 -14.98
CA ALA A 41 -18.32 -3.45 -15.36
C ALA A 41 -18.27 -2.39 -14.26
N ILE A 42 -18.30 -2.79 -12.98
CA ILE A 42 -18.14 -1.87 -11.84
C ILE A 42 -16.67 -1.39 -11.73
N CYS A 43 -15.70 -2.28 -11.91
CA CYS A 43 -14.29 -1.94 -11.68
C CYS A 43 -13.65 -1.21 -12.87
N GLY A 44 -14.24 -1.30 -14.06
CA GLY A 44 -13.70 -0.65 -15.26
C GLY A 44 -12.28 -1.13 -15.59
N GLU A 45 -11.34 -0.21 -15.65
CA GLU A 45 -9.92 -0.47 -15.89
C GLU A 45 -9.14 -0.83 -14.62
N GLU A 46 -9.84 -1.06 -13.51
CA GLU A 46 -9.27 -1.45 -12.20
C GLU A 46 -8.31 -0.41 -11.57
N ASP A 47 -8.41 0.84 -11.95
CA ASP A 47 -7.57 1.92 -11.43
C ASP A 47 -7.84 2.24 -9.95
N ILE A 48 -9.12 2.15 -9.53
CA ILE A 48 -9.58 2.50 -8.18
C ILE A 48 -9.93 1.25 -7.39
N LEU A 49 -10.54 0.26 -8.05
CA LEU A 49 -11.09 -0.94 -7.42
C LEU A 49 -10.88 -2.14 -8.34
N THR A 50 -10.20 -3.18 -7.86
CA THR A 50 -10.03 -4.41 -8.63
C THR A 50 -11.23 -5.34 -8.50
N THR A 51 -11.44 -6.21 -9.48
CA THR A 51 -12.51 -7.22 -9.42
C THR A 51 -12.38 -8.16 -8.22
N ARG A 52 -11.15 -8.44 -7.79
CA ARG A 52 -10.86 -9.25 -6.62
C ARG A 52 -11.23 -8.54 -5.32
N GLN A 53 -10.88 -7.26 -5.19
CA GLN A 53 -11.28 -6.44 -4.05
C GLN A 53 -12.80 -6.34 -3.95
N LEU A 54 -13.49 -6.04 -5.06
CA LEU A 54 -14.95 -6.01 -5.10
C LEU A 54 -15.55 -7.35 -4.67
N GLN A 55 -14.98 -8.47 -5.13
CA GLN A 55 -15.44 -9.81 -4.73
C GLN A 55 -15.30 -10.04 -3.22
N ARG A 56 -14.21 -9.58 -2.59
CA ARG A 56 -13.99 -9.72 -1.15
C ARG A 56 -14.96 -8.83 -0.37
N ILE A 57 -15.21 -7.61 -0.84
CA ILE A 57 -16.21 -6.71 -0.26
C ILE A 57 -17.61 -7.35 -0.33
N GLU A 58 -18.03 -7.84 -1.51
CA GLU A 58 -19.34 -8.49 -1.68
C GLU A 58 -19.52 -9.76 -0.81
N LYS A 59 -18.40 -10.45 -0.49
CA LYS A 59 -18.42 -11.61 0.41
C LYS A 59 -18.36 -11.26 1.90
N GLY A 60 -18.35 -9.98 2.25
CA GLY A 60 -18.20 -9.54 3.63
C GLY A 60 -16.84 -9.85 4.24
N GLN A 61 -15.81 -10.06 3.42
CA GLN A 61 -14.45 -10.36 3.87
C GLN A 61 -13.65 -9.11 4.20
N SER A 62 -14.06 -7.95 3.65
CA SER A 62 -13.41 -6.66 3.88
C SER A 62 -14.40 -5.51 3.78
N LEU A 63 -14.06 -4.37 4.42
CA LEU A 63 -14.75 -3.11 4.24
C LEU A 63 -14.06 -2.27 3.16
N PRO A 64 -14.80 -1.55 2.29
CA PRO A 64 -14.21 -0.54 1.43
C PRO A 64 -13.81 0.70 2.24
N THR A 65 -12.82 1.47 1.73
CA THR A 65 -12.63 2.85 2.19
C THR A 65 -13.82 3.72 1.79
N ILE A 66 -13.92 4.92 2.34
CA ILE A 66 -14.96 5.88 1.92
C ILE A 66 -14.81 6.24 0.42
N ALA A 67 -13.59 6.33 -0.09
CA ALA A 67 -13.31 6.60 -1.50
C ALA A 67 -13.81 5.47 -2.40
N THR A 68 -13.48 4.23 -2.05
CA THR A 68 -13.93 3.02 -2.76
C THR A 68 -15.45 2.86 -2.68
N ALA A 69 -16.06 3.14 -1.52
CA ALA A 69 -17.51 3.08 -1.35
C ALA A 69 -18.24 4.15 -2.19
N LEU A 70 -17.69 5.37 -2.28
CA LEU A 70 -18.20 6.41 -3.17
C LEU A 70 -18.11 5.99 -4.63
N TYR A 71 -16.96 5.46 -5.05
CA TYR A 71 -16.77 4.93 -6.40
C TYR A 71 -17.81 3.84 -6.74
N ILE A 72 -17.99 2.86 -5.86
CA ILE A 72 -19.00 1.80 -6.03
C ILE A 72 -20.40 2.41 -6.13
N ALA A 73 -20.74 3.38 -5.27
CA ALA A 73 -22.01 4.06 -5.29
C ALA A 73 -22.26 4.80 -6.63
N GLU A 74 -21.25 5.48 -7.16
CA GLU A 74 -21.31 6.14 -8.48
C GLU A 74 -21.51 5.12 -9.59
N GLN A 75 -20.77 4.03 -9.63
CA GLN A 75 -20.93 2.98 -10.66
C GLN A 75 -22.31 2.30 -10.58
N LEU A 76 -22.85 2.19 -9.37
CA LEU A 76 -24.21 1.69 -9.13
C LEU A 76 -25.29 2.77 -9.27
N GLU A 77 -24.92 4.03 -9.56
CA GLU A 77 -25.86 5.18 -9.66
C GLU A 77 -26.79 5.29 -8.43
N VAL A 78 -26.23 5.12 -7.25
CA VAL A 78 -26.93 5.27 -5.98
C VAL A 78 -26.19 6.26 -5.08
N SER A 79 -26.86 6.78 -4.05
CA SER A 79 -26.19 7.59 -3.03
C SER A 79 -25.41 6.71 -2.07
N LEU A 80 -24.33 7.23 -1.48
CA LEU A 80 -23.57 6.52 -0.45
C LEU A 80 -24.46 6.10 0.74
N ASP A 81 -25.39 6.96 1.16
CA ASP A 81 -26.36 6.66 2.24
C ASP A 81 -27.26 5.44 1.93
N ARG A 82 -27.45 5.16 0.65
CA ARG A 82 -28.17 3.96 0.23
C ARG A 82 -27.33 2.70 0.41
N LEU A 83 -26.00 2.81 0.36
CA LEU A 83 -25.10 1.68 0.65
C LEU A 83 -24.95 1.49 2.17
N ALA A 84 -24.55 2.53 2.87
CA ALA A 84 -24.35 2.49 4.32
C ALA A 84 -24.24 3.91 4.92
N ASN A 85 -24.34 4.02 6.23
CA ASN A 85 -24.10 5.29 6.93
C ASN A 85 -22.60 5.67 6.78
N ARG A 86 -22.32 6.95 6.46
CA ARG A 86 -20.97 7.48 6.26
C ARG A 86 -20.03 7.24 7.44
N GLU A 87 -20.52 7.36 8.68
CA GLU A 87 -19.75 7.15 9.91
C GLU A 87 -19.13 5.74 10.01
N ARG A 88 -19.72 4.77 9.31
CA ARG A 88 -19.23 3.38 9.26
C ARG A 88 -17.98 3.19 8.39
N PHE A 89 -17.58 4.22 7.62
CA PHE A 89 -16.37 4.21 6.80
C PHE A 89 -15.22 5.00 7.41
N GLU A 90 -15.40 5.58 8.59
CA GLU A 90 -14.35 6.33 9.26
C GLU A 90 -13.36 5.37 9.92
N LEU A 91 -12.07 5.61 9.66
CA LEU A 91 -11.01 4.83 10.28
C LEU A 91 -10.92 5.16 11.78
N PRO A 92 -10.69 4.16 12.65
CA PRO A 92 -10.55 4.39 14.09
C PRO A 92 -9.43 5.41 14.39
N SER A 93 -9.71 6.40 15.24
CA SER A 93 -8.73 7.44 15.58
C SER A 93 -7.45 6.88 16.19
N GLY A 94 -7.55 5.81 17.00
CA GLY A 94 -6.38 5.14 17.55
C GLY A 94 -5.52 4.42 16.49
N TYR A 95 -6.15 3.91 15.44
CA TYR A 95 -5.43 3.38 14.27
C TYR A 95 -4.68 4.49 13.54
N LEU A 96 -5.33 5.62 13.27
CA LEU A 96 -4.70 6.76 12.58
C LEU A 96 -3.48 7.28 13.34
N GLU A 97 -3.52 7.33 14.66
CA GLU A 97 -2.37 7.71 15.50
C GLU A 97 -1.21 6.72 15.38
N LEU A 98 -1.49 5.41 15.44
CA LEU A 98 -0.47 4.38 15.29
C LEU A 98 0.12 4.37 13.86
N LYS A 99 -0.72 4.52 12.84
CA LYS A 99 -0.29 4.66 11.45
C LYS A 99 0.64 5.85 11.28
N TYR A 100 0.28 7.01 11.80
CA TYR A 100 1.12 8.21 11.78
C TYR A 100 2.48 7.98 12.46
N ARG A 101 2.49 7.36 13.64
CA ARG A 101 3.74 7.01 14.35
C ARG A 101 4.61 6.05 13.54
N LEU A 102 4.00 5.01 12.94
CA LEU A 102 4.70 4.06 12.08
C LEU A 102 5.34 4.73 10.86
N GLU A 103 4.65 5.67 10.23
CA GLU A 103 5.16 6.42 9.06
C GLU A 103 6.30 7.36 9.43
N LYS A 104 6.27 7.96 10.61
CA LYS A 104 7.33 8.89 11.08
C LYS A 104 8.54 8.20 11.70
N LEU A 105 8.42 6.93 12.06
CA LEU A 105 9.51 6.15 12.65
C LEU A 105 10.41 5.56 11.56
N TYR A 106 11.34 6.37 11.03
CA TYR A 106 12.36 5.91 10.09
C TYR A 106 13.42 5.07 10.83
N HIS A 107 13.71 3.86 10.34
CA HIS A 107 14.61 2.93 11.04
C HIS A 107 16.09 3.10 10.66
N TYR A 108 16.42 3.58 9.45
CA TYR A 108 17.81 3.73 8.96
C TYR A 108 18.68 2.49 9.15
N GLY A 109 18.10 1.28 9.20
CA GLY A 109 18.79 0.04 9.51
C GLY A 109 19.06 -0.19 11.02
N ASP A 110 18.60 0.70 11.90
CA ASP A 110 18.76 0.57 13.35
C ASP A 110 17.80 -0.49 13.92
N GLY A 111 18.35 -1.49 14.61
CA GLY A 111 17.59 -2.63 15.13
C GLY A 111 16.58 -2.26 16.21
N GLU A 112 16.87 -1.26 17.06
CA GLU A 112 15.92 -0.82 18.08
C GLU A 112 14.71 -0.13 17.47
N ARG A 113 14.93 0.69 16.43
CA ARG A 113 13.84 1.33 15.69
C ARG A 113 13.00 0.32 14.90
N LEU A 114 13.61 -0.70 14.34
CA LEU A 114 12.91 -1.80 13.68
C LEU A 114 12.03 -2.55 14.68
N GLN A 115 12.53 -2.81 15.89
CA GLN A 115 11.75 -3.43 16.96
C GLN A 115 10.57 -2.55 17.40
N GLN A 116 10.78 -1.24 17.54
CA GLN A 116 9.69 -0.29 17.86
C GLN A 116 8.63 -0.25 16.76
N ARG A 117 9.02 -0.39 15.48
CA ARG A 117 8.06 -0.51 14.37
C ARG A 117 7.24 -1.79 14.47
N GLU A 118 7.89 -2.90 14.80
CA GLU A 118 7.24 -4.19 15.02
C GLU A 118 6.18 -4.11 16.11
N GLU A 119 6.50 -3.49 17.25
CA GLU A 119 5.56 -3.28 18.35
C GLU A 119 4.31 -2.46 17.92
N ILE A 120 4.50 -1.42 17.10
CA ILE A 120 3.39 -0.64 16.56
C ILE A 120 2.53 -1.48 15.61
N ILE A 121 3.16 -2.24 14.72
CA ILE A 121 2.47 -3.11 13.75
C ILE A 121 1.67 -4.18 14.50
N GLU A 122 2.27 -4.87 15.47
CA GLU A 122 1.59 -5.86 16.31
C GLU A 122 0.40 -5.26 17.07
N GLU A 123 0.55 -4.02 17.59
CA GLU A 123 -0.55 -3.33 18.28
C GLU A 123 -1.72 -3.07 17.33
N ILE A 124 -1.43 -2.65 16.07
CA ILE A 124 -2.47 -2.43 15.06
C ILE A 124 -3.16 -3.76 14.70
N TYR A 125 -2.40 -4.83 14.45
CA TYR A 125 -2.96 -6.15 14.15
C TYR A 125 -3.90 -6.63 15.26
N ARG A 126 -3.49 -6.49 16.50
CA ARG A 126 -4.28 -6.96 17.64
C ARG A 126 -5.57 -6.18 17.87
N LYS A 127 -5.56 -4.84 17.63
CA LYS A 127 -6.68 -3.97 18.04
C LYS A 127 -7.60 -3.57 16.90
N TYR A 128 -7.08 -3.49 15.67
CA TYR A 128 -7.79 -2.80 14.60
C TYR A 128 -7.87 -3.59 13.28
N PHE A 129 -6.99 -4.56 13.04
CA PHE A 129 -6.82 -5.16 11.71
C PHE A 129 -8.13 -5.67 11.10
N ASP A 130 -8.95 -6.39 11.88
CA ASP A 130 -10.21 -6.94 11.40
C ASP A 130 -11.28 -5.89 11.08
N GLN A 131 -11.14 -4.68 11.63
CA GLN A 131 -12.05 -3.56 11.41
C GLN A 131 -11.62 -2.65 10.25
N LEU A 132 -10.40 -2.85 9.74
CA LEU A 132 -9.86 -1.99 8.70
C LEU A 132 -10.39 -2.38 7.31
N PRO A 133 -10.57 -1.40 6.41
CA PRO A 133 -10.77 -1.64 5.00
C PRO A 133 -9.61 -2.43 4.40
N GLU A 134 -9.87 -3.17 3.31
CA GLU A 134 -8.88 -4.00 2.65
C GLU A 134 -7.60 -3.24 2.28
N GLU A 135 -7.74 -2.02 1.80
CA GLU A 135 -6.59 -1.17 1.41
C GLU A 135 -5.68 -0.87 2.61
N GLU A 136 -6.25 -0.63 3.81
CA GLU A 136 -5.47 -0.42 5.02
C GLU A 136 -4.87 -1.72 5.56
N GLN A 137 -5.57 -2.85 5.41
CA GLN A 137 -5.02 -4.17 5.71
C GLN A 137 -3.82 -4.50 4.81
N LEU A 138 -3.94 -4.27 3.50
CA LEU A 138 -2.84 -4.44 2.54
C LEU A 138 -1.65 -3.53 2.88
N TYR A 139 -1.92 -2.26 3.21
CA TYR A 139 -0.88 -1.33 3.65
C TYR A 139 -0.07 -1.91 4.84
N LEU A 140 -0.76 -2.45 5.85
CA LEU A 140 -0.11 -3.05 7.01
C LEU A 140 0.69 -4.31 6.66
N GLN A 141 0.15 -5.17 5.80
CA GLN A 141 0.85 -6.36 5.32
C GLN A 141 2.15 -5.99 4.60
N ILE A 142 2.14 -4.94 3.79
CA ILE A 142 3.35 -4.44 3.13
C ILE A 142 4.34 -3.88 4.15
N LYS A 143 3.87 -3.11 5.15
CA LYS A 143 4.75 -2.57 6.20
C LYS A 143 5.38 -3.69 7.04
N GLN A 144 4.61 -4.72 7.37
CA GLN A 144 5.10 -5.92 8.05
C GLN A 144 6.16 -6.63 7.19
N ALA A 145 5.85 -6.92 5.92
CA ALA A 145 6.77 -7.59 5.01
C ALA A 145 8.10 -6.82 4.89
N LYS A 146 8.05 -5.50 4.74
CA LYS A 146 9.27 -4.66 4.69
C LYS A 146 10.08 -4.74 5.99
N ASN A 147 9.42 -4.70 7.14
CA ASN A 147 10.07 -4.80 8.43
C ASN A 147 10.75 -6.16 8.62
N ASP A 148 10.03 -7.25 8.31
CA ASP A 148 10.52 -8.63 8.38
C ASP A 148 11.70 -8.86 7.45
N MET A 149 11.64 -8.36 6.21
CA MET A 149 12.73 -8.47 5.25
C MET A 149 14.01 -7.82 5.74
N VAL A 150 13.92 -6.62 6.32
CA VAL A 150 15.11 -5.91 6.85
C VAL A 150 15.65 -6.61 8.10
N LEU A 151 14.78 -7.13 8.97
CA LEU A 151 15.20 -7.83 10.20
C LEU A 151 15.82 -9.20 9.93
N THR A 152 15.32 -9.93 8.95
CA THR A 152 15.65 -11.35 8.73
C THR A 152 16.48 -11.60 7.47
N GLU A 153 16.62 -10.59 6.60
CA GLU A 153 17.19 -10.71 5.25
C GLU A 153 16.51 -11.80 4.40
N ASN A 154 15.27 -12.16 4.76
CA ASN A 154 14.48 -13.16 4.05
C ASN A 154 13.42 -12.50 3.18
N ILE A 155 13.61 -12.53 1.87
CA ILE A 155 12.72 -11.93 0.88
C ILE A 155 11.48 -12.81 0.55
N ALA A 156 11.34 -13.99 1.15
CA ALA A 156 10.21 -14.89 0.85
C ALA A 156 8.88 -14.46 1.51
N TYR A 157 8.92 -13.52 2.45
CA TYR A 157 7.72 -13.05 3.16
C TYR A 157 6.76 -12.22 2.29
N ASP A 158 7.27 -11.62 1.22
CA ASP A 158 6.56 -10.68 0.37
C ASP A 158 6.11 -11.27 -0.98
N GLN A 159 6.58 -12.46 -1.35
CA GLN A 159 6.36 -13.04 -2.67
C GLN A 159 4.87 -13.08 -3.04
N GLY A 160 4.01 -13.45 -2.11
CA GLY A 160 2.57 -13.48 -2.34
C GLY A 160 1.95 -12.12 -2.64
N LEU A 161 2.44 -11.05 -1.98
CA LEU A 161 1.98 -9.68 -2.24
C LEU A 161 2.49 -9.17 -3.59
N ILE A 162 3.75 -9.44 -3.90
CA ILE A 162 4.35 -9.05 -5.19
C ILE A 162 3.64 -9.76 -6.33
N ASP A 163 3.49 -11.09 -6.27
CA ASP A 163 2.84 -11.88 -7.31
C ASP A 163 1.38 -11.44 -7.56
N GLU A 164 0.73 -10.92 -6.53
CA GLU A 164 -0.66 -10.51 -6.62
C GLU A 164 -0.86 -9.09 -7.18
N TYR A 165 0.00 -8.13 -6.78
CA TYR A 165 -0.28 -6.70 -6.98
C TYR A 165 0.71 -5.98 -7.90
N LEU A 166 1.93 -6.51 -8.11
CA LEU A 166 2.98 -5.78 -8.83
C LEU A 166 2.63 -5.54 -10.30
N ASP A 167 2.14 -6.58 -11.00
CA ASP A 167 1.79 -6.45 -12.42
C ASP A 167 0.68 -5.43 -12.64
N GLN A 168 -0.30 -5.38 -11.73
CA GLN A 168 -1.39 -4.40 -11.76
C GLN A 168 -0.85 -2.99 -11.55
N ALA A 169 0.04 -2.79 -10.57
CA ALA A 169 0.66 -1.48 -10.31
C ALA A 169 1.47 -0.99 -11.51
N LEU A 170 2.22 -1.90 -12.16
CA LEU A 170 3.05 -1.55 -13.32
C LEU A 170 2.23 -1.24 -14.58
N ALA A 171 1.04 -1.81 -14.72
CA ALA A 171 0.15 -1.58 -15.86
C ALA A 171 -0.54 -0.20 -15.82
N LYS A 172 -0.68 0.42 -14.64
CA LYS A 172 -1.37 1.71 -14.49
C LYS A 172 -0.56 2.86 -15.08
N GLU A 173 -1.24 3.80 -15.72
CA GLU A 173 -0.63 5.07 -16.15
C GLU A 173 -0.34 5.99 -14.95
N LYS A 174 -1.25 6.05 -13.98
CA LYS A 174 -1.12 6.85 -12.77
C LYS A 174 -1.03 5.95 -11.55
N LEU A 175 0.07 6.09 -10.82
CA LEU A 175 0.30 5.33 -9.60
C LEU A 175 -0.46 5.92 -8.42
N THR A 176 -1.15 5.07 -7.66
CA THR A 176 -1.68 5.38 -6.34
C THR A 176 -0.59 5.26 -5.28
N GLU A 177 -0.90 5.65 -4.05
CA GLU A 177 0.02 5.45 -2.92
C GLU A 177 0.32 3.96 -2.69
N MET A 178 -0.69 3.11 -2.85
CA MET A 178 -0.54 1.67 -2.68
C MET A 178 0.35 1.05 -3.77
N ASP A 179 0.22 1.50 -5.02
CA ASP A 179 1.10 1.06 -6.10
C ASP A 179 2.57 1.41 -5.81
N LEU A 180 2.81 2.61 -5.25
CA LEU A 180 4.15 3.01 -4.81
C LEU A 180 4.67 2.11 -3.67
N GLU A 181 3.83 1.69 -2.73
CA GLU A 181 4.22 0.80 -1.65
C GLU A 181 4.60 -0.60 -2.15
N ILE A 182 3.87 -1.14 -3.14
CA ILE A 182 4.18 -2.44 -3.78
C ILE A 182 5.48 -2.37 -4.58
N ILE A 183 5.66 -1.31 -5.39
CA ILE A 183 6.91 -1.10 -6.14
C ILE A 183 8.11 -0.98 -5.18
N ASP A 184 7.95 -0.26 -4.08
CA ASP A 184 8.98 -0.07 -3.06
C ASP A 184 9.32 -1.40 -2.33
N LEU A 185 8.29 -2.23 -2.05
CA LEU A 185 8.50 -3.57 -1.49
C LEU A 185 9.39 -4.42 -2.42
N ARG A 186 9.12 -4.40 -3.74
CA ARG A 186 9.92 -5.14 -4.70
C ARG A 186 11.32 -4.58 -4.87
N LEU A 187 11.48 -3.25 -4.88
CA LEU A 187 12.80 -2.61 -4.89
C LEU A 187 13.63 -2.96 -3.66
N LEU A 188 13.00 -3.05 -2.48
CA LEU A 188 13.64 -3.47 -1.25
C LEU A 188 14.11 -4.93 -1.36
N ALA A 189 13.28 -5.84 -1.85
CA ALA A 189 13.64 -7.24 -2.06
C ALA A 189 14.86 -7.39 -2.97
N LEU A 190 14.85 -6.71 -4.11
CA LEU A 190 15.97 -6.69 -5.06
C LEU A 190 17.23 -6.04 -4.46
N GLY A 191 17.06 -5.02 -3.61
CA GLY A 191 18.19 -4.35 -2.96
C GLY A 191 18.87 -5.19 -1.87
N LEU A 192 18.10 -6.03 -1.17
CA LEU A 192 18.61 -6.91 -0.12
C LEU A 192 19.28 -8.17 -0.68
N LYS A 193 18.69 -8.75 -1.74
CA LYS A 193 19.15 -10.04 -2.28
C LYS A 193 18.69 -10.23 -3.72
N ASP A 194 19.49 -10.98 -4.47
CA ASP A 194 19.16 -11.40 -5.84
C ASP A 194 18.93 -10.22 -6.81
N PHE A 195 19.79 -9.17 -6.72
CA PHE A 195 19.70 -7.97 -7.54
C PHE A 195 19.66 -8.30 -9.03
N ASP A 196 18.53 -7.99 -9.67
CA ASP A 196 18.36 -8.00 -11.13
C ASP A 196 18.33 -6.57 -11.66
N LYS A 197 19.40 -6.16 -12.35
CA LYS A 197 19.52 -4.80 -12.90
C LYS A 197 18.38 -4.45 -13.85
N LYS A 198 17.91 -5.39 -14.68
CA LYS A 198 16.88 -5.12 -15.67
C LYS A 198 15.54 -4.84 -15.00
N GLU A 199 15.15 -5.69 -14.06
CA GLU A 199 13.93 -5.52 -13.28
C GLU A 199 13.99 -4.26 -12.43
N PHE A 200 15.10 -4.05 -11.71
CA PHE A 200 15.31 -2.85 -10.90
C PHE A 200 15.20 -1.56 -11.73
N THR A 201 15.80 -1.55 -12.93
CA THR A 201 15.70 -0.41 -13.85
C THR A 201 14.27 -0.16 -14.33
N CYS A 202 13.50 -1.22 -14.58
CA CYS A 202 12.09 -1.10 -14.97
C CYS A 202 11.27 -0.42 -13.86
N LEU A 203 11.40 -0.92 -12.62
CA LEU A 203 10.71 -0.34 -11.45
C LEU A 203 11.13 1.11 -11.19
N LEU A 204 12.42 1.40 -11.25
CA LEU A 204 12.94 2.75 -11.08
C LEU A 204 12.39 3.69 -12.15
N ASN A 205 12.35 3.28 -13.41
CA ASN A 205 11.79 4.09 -14.49
C ASN A 205 10.32 4.42 -14.24
N LYS A 206 9.53 3.44 -13.77
CA LYS A 206 8.13 3.66 -13.41
C LYS A 206 7.96 4.71 -12.31
N LEU A 207 8.82 4.69 -11.28
CA LEU A 207 8.83 5.73 -10.24
C LEU A 207 9.22 7.10 -10.80
N LEU A 208 10.22 7.17 -11.67
CA LEU A 208 10.68 8.42 -12.28
C LEU A 208 9.63 9.03 -13.21
N GLU A 209 8.88 8.22 -13.96
CA GLU A 209 7.77 8.66 -14.80
C GLU A 209 6.62 9.23 -13.94
N ALA A 210 6.35 8.63 -12.79
CA ALA A 210 5.31 9.10 -11.88
C ALA A 210 5.60 10.50 -11.30
N VAL A 211 6.86 10.94 -11.24
CA VAL A 211 7.23 12.27 -10.70
C VAL A 211 6.47 13.40 -11.39
N ALA A 212 6.30 13.32 -12.72
CA ALA A 212 5.71 14.41 -13.50
C ALA A 212 4.27 14.72 -13.08
N ASP A 213 3.45 13.69 -12.87
CA ASP A 213 2.00 13.83 -12.68
C ASP A 213 1.54 13.61 -11.23
N TYR A 214 2.46 13.20 -10.34
CA TYR A 214 2.09 12.91 -8.96
C TYR A 214 1.74 14.19 -8.18
N PRO A 215 0.71 14.15 -7.29
CA PRO A 215 0.34 15.29 -6.45
C PRO A 215 1.52 15.79 -5.59
N THR A 216 1.68 17.10 -5.49
CA THR A 216 2.78 17.71 -4.74
C THR A 216 2.86 17.23 -3.29
N SER A 217 1.70 16.99 -2.65
CA SER A 217 1.61 16.47 -1.27
C SER A 217 2.20 15.07 -1.08
N GLY A 218 2.32 14.28 -2.16
CA GLY A 218 2.87 12.94 -2.12
C GLY A 218 4.29 12.80 -2.66
N LEU A 219 4.88 13.86 -3.21
CA LEU A 219 6.21 13.83 -3.83
C LEU A 219 7.33 13.43 -2.85
N GLU A 220 7.17 13.72 -1.55
CA GLU A 220 8.11 13.25 -0.51
C GLU A 220 8.26 11.72 -0.53
N LYS A 221 7.15 11.01 -0.69
CA LYS A 221 7.13 9.56 -0.72
C LYS A 221 7.90 8.99 -1.92
N ILE A 222 7.74 9.61 -3.10
CA ILE A 222 8.52 9.23 -4.29
C ILE A 222 9.99 9.58 -4.11
N GLN A 223 10.31 10.77 -3.59
CA GLN A 223 11.68 11.21 -3.36
C GLN A 223 12.44 10.24 -2.46
N THR A 224 11.85 9.80 -1.34
CA THR A 224 12.45 8.82 -0.43
C THR A 224 12.79 7.50 -1.15
N ARG A 225 11.89 7.01 -2.01
CA ARG A 225 12.11 5.78 -2.80
C ARG A 225 13.22 5.92 -3.83
N ILE A 226 13.31 7.08 -4.47
CA ILE A 226 14.38 7.37 -5.44
C ILE A 226 15.74 7.46 -4.73
N ILE A 227 15.81 8.06 -3.54
CA ILE A 227 17.01 8.08 -2.70
C ILE A 227 17.43 6.66 -2.30
N PHE A 228 16.48 5.83 -1.86
CA PHE A 228 16.73 4.43 -1.56
C PHE A 228 17.29 3.67 -2.78
N ALA A 229 16.66 3.86 -3.95
CA ALA A 229 17.12 3.24 -5.20
C ALA A 229 18.54 3.67 -5.58
N ALA A 230 18.91 4.93 -5.35
CA ALA A 230 20.28 5.41 -5.55
C ALA A 230 21.28 4.70 -4.64
N GLY A 231 20.91 4.48 -3.37
CA GLY A 231 21.73 3.71 -2.42
C GLY A 231 21.96 2.27 -2.88
N VAL A 232 20.91 1.58 -3.36
CA VAL A 232 21.02 0.21 -3.91
C VAL A 232 21.93 0.18 -5.12
N LEU A 233 21.75 1.08 -6.09
CA LEU A 233 22.61 1.15 -7.29
C LEU A 233 24.08 1.41 -6.92
N SER A 234 24.32 2.28 -5.95
CA SER A 234 25.69 2.53 -5.45
C SER A 234 26.29 1.29 -4.79
N HIS A 235 25.50 0.54 -4.01
CA HIS A 235 25.94 -0.70 -3.38
C HIS A 235 26.37 -1.76 -4.42
N TYR A 236 25.58 -1.92 -5.49
CA TYR A 236 25.87 -2.85 -6.58
C TYR A 236 26.80 -2.25 -7.68
N GLN A 237 27.33 -1.02 -7.49
CA GLN A 237 28.22 -0.32 -8.41
C GLN A 237 27.62 -0.05 -9.80
N GLU A 238 26.30 0.14 -9.85
CA GLU A 238 25.54 0.40 -11.06
C GLU A 238 25.34 1.90 -11.27
N TYR A 239 26.42 2.62 -11.60
CA TYR A 239 26.48 4.09 -11.64
C TYR A 239 25.86 4.73 -12.88
N ASP A 240 25.56 3.98 -13.92
CA ASP A 240 25.04 4.47 -15.21
C ASP A 240 23.64 5.10 -15.10
N LEU A 241 22.85 4.72 -14.09
CA LEU A 241 21.52 5.28 -13.81
C LEU A 241 21.52 6.49 -12.87
N LEU A 242 22.61 6.73 -12.13
CA LEU A 242 22.69 7.82 -11.15
C LEU A 242 22.45 9.21 -11.77
N PRO A 243 22.95 9.57 -12.97
CA PRO A 243 22.66 10.88 -13.56
C PRO A 243 21.17 11.12 -13.84
N LYS A 244 20.38 10.06 -14.06
CA LYS A 244 18.93 10.15 -14.23
C LYS A 244 18.24 10.40 -12.90
N ILE A 245 18.67 9.69 -11.85
CA ILE A 245 18.20 9.86 -10.49
C ILE A 245 18.47 11.28 -9.99
N LEU A 246 19.69 11.78 -10.16
CA LEU A 246 20.08 13.12 -9.71
C LEU A 246 19.18 14.20 -10.31
N ARG A 247 18.91 14.13 -11.60
CA ARG A 247 17.99 15.07 -12.28
C ARG A 247 16.58 15.02 -11.71
N ALA A 248 16.06 13.81 -11.44
CA ALA A 248 14.74 13.66 -10.85
C ALA A 248 14.69 14.19 -9.41
N LEU A 249 15.73 13.98 -8.61
CA LEU A 249 15.84 14.54 -7.25
C LEU A 249 15.89 16.07 -7.27
N GLU A 250 16.63 16.67 -8.19
CA GLU A 250 16.67 18.13 -8.37
C GLU A 250 15.29 18.71 -8.72
N GLU A 251 14.58 18.07 -9.66
CA GLU A 251 13.21 18.44 -10.03
C GLU A 251 12.26 18.33 -8.83
N LEU A 252 12.32 17.23 -8.08
CA LEU A 252 11.50 17.00 -6.88
C LEU A 252 11.75 18.06 -5.82
N MET A 253 13.02 18.38 -5.53
CA MET A 253 13.41 19.44 -4.58
C MET A 253 12.86 20.81 -4.99
N LEU A 254 12.94 21.14 -6.27
CA LEU A 254 12.39 22.40 -6.80
C LEU A 254 10.86 22.44 -6.68
N ARG A 255 10.16 21.38 -7.05
CA ARG A 255 8.67 21.31 -6.98
C ARG A 255 8.15 21.36 -5.55
N ARG A 256 8.87 20.76 -4.60
CA ARG A 256 8.51 20.76 -3.18
C ARG A 256 8.97 22.03 -2.45
N ASN A 257 9.85 22.81 -3.06
CA ASN A 257 10.59 23.89 -2.40
C ASN A 257 11.30 23.43 -1.11
N ASP A 258 11.83 22.20 -1.14
CA ASP A 258 12.48 21.51 -0.01
C ASP A 258 13.82 20.95 -0.48
N PHE A 259 14.91 21.47 0.07
CA PHE A 259 16.28 21.18 -0.32
C PHE A 259 17.07 20.40 0.74
N GLN A 260 16.39 19.78 1.72
CA GLN A 260 17.06 19.06 2.80
C GLN A 260 17.91 17.88 2.26
N ASP A 261 17.44 17.22 1.20
CA ASP A 261 18.14 16.09 0.58
C ASP A 261 19.22 16.49 -0.44
N ARG A 262 19.51 17.79 -0.58
CA ARG A 262 20.54 18.28 -1.52
C ARG A 262 21.92 17.71 -1.24
N VAL A 263 22.19 17.32 0.01
CA VAL A 263 23.44 16.68 0.40
C VAL A 263 23.63 15.34 -0.30
N PHE A 264 22.55 14.57 -0.53
CA PHE A 264 22.62 13.31 -1.26
C PHE A 264 23.01 13.50 -2.72
N SER A 265 22.58 14.58 -3.37
CA SER A 265 22.95 14.88 -4.76
C SER A 265 24.42 15.21 -4.95
N TYR A 266 25.13 15.57 -3.87
CA TYR A 266 26.58 15.81 -3.89
C TYR A 266 27.41 14.59 -3.45
N ALA A 267 26.77 13.62 -2.79
CA ALA A 267 27.42 12.43 -2.27
C ALA A 267 27.37 11.22 -3.25
N LEU A 268 26.49 11.29 -4.24
CA LEU A 268 26.32 10.31 -5.33
C LEU A 268 27.16 10.73 -6.54
#